data_37fd023c74c921a1c95caf9140873565
#
_entry.id   37fd023c74c921a1c95caf9140873565
#
_cell.length_a   1.000
_cell.length_b   1.000
_cell.length_c   1.000
_cell.angle_alpha   90.00
_cell.angle_beta   90.00
_cell.angle_gamma   90.00
#
_symmetry.space_group_name_H-M   'P 1'
#
loop_
_entity.id
_entity.type
_entity.pdbx_description
1 polymer ?
#
loop_
_entity_poly.entity_id
_entity_poly.type
_entity_poly.pdbx_seq_one_letter_code
_entity_poly.pdbx_strand_id
1 'polypeptide(L)'
;MNPVDPRSGKSRLLVLVGPTAVGKTRYSIEIARRWNAEIISGDSMQVYRGMDIGTAKIKPEEMEGIPHHLIDIRDPEEPFAAGEFQRLASECIEDIAARGKLPFVVGGTGLYIESLLYGFDFPDAPSDERIRSELKAFADEHGAGALHARLREVDPASAARLHPNDVKRVIRALEIALGTG
;
A
#
# COMPACT_ATOMS: atom_id res chain seq x y z
N MET A 1 -16.27 -16.11 14.15
CA MET A 1 -15.17 -16.89 13.51
C MET A 1 -13.92 -16.71 14.35
N ASN A 2 -13.14 -17.77 14.62
CA ASN A 2 -11.91 -17.60 15.41
C ASN A 2 -10.91 -16.76 14.59
N PRO A 3 -10.37 -15.63 15.10
CA PRO A 3 -9.44 -14.76 14.37
C PRO A 3 -8.07 -15.39 14.12
N VAL A 4 -7.75 -16.48 14.81
CA VAL A 4 -6.51 -17.23 14.63
C VAL A 4 -6.84 -18.61 14.06
N ASP A 5 -6.10 -19.05 13.05
CA ASP A 5 -6.24 -20.38 12.51
C ASP A 5 -5.61 -21.40 13.50
N PRO A 6 -6.42 -22.32 14.06
CA PRO A 6 -5.92 -23.26 15.05
C PRO A 6 -4.88 -24.26 14.50
N ARG A 7 -4.74 -24.39 13.19
CA ARG A 7 -3.78 -25.30 12.54
C ARG A 7 -2.40 -24.66 12.33
N SER A 8 -2.39 -23.37 11.99
CA SER A 8 -1.15 -22.65 11.64
C SER A 8 -0.71 -21.65 12.72
N GLY A 9 -1.60 -21.32 13.66
CA GLY A 9 -1.36 -20.24 14.63
C GLY A 9 -1.35 -18.83 14.01
N LYS A 10 -1.60 -18.72 12.71
CA LYS A 10 -1.59 -17.43 12.00
C LYS A 10 -2.93 -16.71 12.15
N SER A 11 -2.87 -15.38 12.18
CA SER A 11 -4.07 -14.54 12.15
C SER A 11 -4.82 -14.75 10.83
N ARG A 12 -6.13 -14.92 10.93
CA ARG A 12 -7.00 -14.92 9.76
C ARG A 12 -7.24 -13.48 9.33
N LEU A 13 -7.19 -13.23 8.04
CA LEU A 13 -7.44 -11.95 7.43
C LEU A 13 -8.60 -12.08 6.45
N LEU A 14 -9.59 -11.20 6.58
CA LEU A 14 -10.60 -10.99 5.56
C LEU A 14 -10.18 -9.84 4.66
N VAL A 15 -10.42 -9.97 3.36
CA VAL A 15 -10.07 -8.92 2.39
C VAL A 15 -11.25 -8.67 1.45
N LEU A 16 -11.66 -7.42 1.32
CA LEU A 16 -12.67 -6.96 0.36
C LEU A 16 -12.03 -5.94 -0.59
N VAL A 17 -11.86 -6.34 -1.84
CA VAL A 17 -11.27 -5.49 -2.88
C VAL A 17 -12.27 -5.18 -3.98
N GLY A 18 -12.07 -4.07 -4.64
CA GLY A 18 -12.87 -3.67 -5.80
C GLY A 18 -12.70 -2.19 -6.12
N PRO A 19 -13.17 -1.75 -7.30
CA PRO A 19 -13.07 -0.35 -7.73
C PRO A 19 -13.89 0.58 -6.80
N THR A 20 -13.63 1.87 -6.92
CA THR A 20 -14.41 2.91 -6.19
C THR A 20 -15.87 2.86 -6.63
N ALA A 21 -16.79 3.25 -5.73
CA ALA A 21 -18.23 3.36 -5.96
C ALA A 21 -19.02 2.05 -6.20
N VAL A 22 -18.44 0.88 -5.95
CA VAL A 22 -19.17 -0.42 -6.04
C VAL A 22 -19.90 -0.82 -4.75
N GLY A 23 -19.96 0.09 -3.76
CA GLY A 23 -20.67 -0.20 -2.50
C GLY A 23 -19.85 -0.94 -1.44
N LYS A 24 -18.51 -1.03 -1.58
CA LYS A 24 -17.65 -1.70 -0.59
C LYS A 24 -17.93 -1.24 0.84
N THR A 25 -18.06 0.06 1.08
CA THR A 25 -18.29 0.64 2.40
C THR A 25 -19.52 0.05 3.09
N ARG A 26 -20.65 -0.01 2.39
CA ARG A 26 -21.88 -0.59 2.95
C ARG A 26 -21.71 -2.07 3.30
N TYR A 27 -21.17 -2.86 2.38
CA TYR A 27 -20.96 -4.28 2.62
C TYR A 27 -19.92 -4.54 3.72
N SER A 28 -18.88 -3.70 3.82
CA SER A 28 -17.87 -3.87 4.86
C SER A 28 -18.43 -3.66 6.26
N ILE A 29 -19.34 -2.71 6.46
CA ILE A 29 -20.02 -2.49 7.74
C ILE A 29 -20.90 -3.71 8.12
N GLU A 30 -21.71 -4.21 7.20
CA GLU A 30 -22.56 -5.39 7.44
C GLU A 30 -21.72 -6.63 7.80
N ILE A 31 -20.63 -6.86 7.08
CA ILE A 31 -19.71 -7.98 7.32
C ILE A 31 -19.00 -7.82 8.66
N ALA A 32 -18.46 -6.64 8.93
CA ALA A 32 -17.72 -6.36 10.16
C ALA A 32 -18.62 -6.57 11.41
N ARG A 33 -19.86 -6.12 11.35
CA ARG A 33 -20.84 -6.34 12.42
C ARG A 33 -21.15 -7.82 12.63
N ARG A 34 -21.38 -8.55 11.55
CA ARG A 34 -21.74 -9.97 11.60
C ARG A 34 -20.60 -10.87 12.12
N TRP A 35 -19.37 -10.51 11.83
CA TRP A 35 -18.21 -11.35 12.12
C TRP A 35 -17.32 -10.79 13.24
N ASN A 36 -17.78 -9.78 13.95
CA ASN A 36 -17.02 -9.09 14.99
C ASN A 36 -15.63 -8.65 14.48
N ALA A 37 -15.63 -7.98 13.33
CA ALA A 37 -14.41 -7.54 12.67
C ALA A 37 -14.14 -6.06 12.91
N GLU A 38 -12.87 -5.66 12.78
CA GLU A 38 -12.45 -4.26 12.66
C GLU A 38 -11.85 -4.03 11.26
N ILE A 39 -12.12 -2.86 10.71
CA ILE A 39 -11.76 -2.55 9.32
C ILE A 39 -10.40 -1.85 9.27
N ILE A 40 -9.54 -2.27 8.34
CA ILE A 40 -8.28 -1.64 7.99
C ILE A 40 -8.43 -1.08 6.57
N SER A 41 -8.30 0.23 6.39
CA SER A 41 -8.41 0.84 5.06
C SER A 41 -7.19 0.50 4.21
N GLY A 42 -7.43 -0.16 3.07
CA GLY A 42 -6.45 -0.45 2.03
C GLY A 42 -6.53 0.54 0.86
N ASP A 43 -6.81 1.80 1.15
CA ASP A 43 -6.88 2.89 0.16
C ASP A 43 -5.75 3.89 0.38
N SER A 44 -4.98 4.19 -0.67
CA SER A 44 -3.81 5.05 -0.59
C SER A 44 -4.13 6.54 -0.40
N MET A 45 -5.39 6.95 -0.56
CA MET A 45 -5.79 8.33 -0.41
C MET A 45 -6.56 8.60 0.89
N GLN A 46 -7.25 7.61 1.45
CA GLN A 46 -7.99 7.77 2.71
C GLN A 46 -7.10 7.90 3.93
N VAL A 47 -5.82 7.58 3.80
CA VAL A 47 -4.78 7.76 4.82
C VAL A 47 -4.55 9.24 5.16
N TYR A 48 -4.82 10.15 4.25
CA TYR A 48 -4.57 11.58 4.38
C TYR A 48 -5.73 12.33 5.02
N ARG A 49 -5.43 13.17 6.04
CA ARG A 49 -6.39 14.06 6.70
C ARG A 49 -6.97 15.08 5.71
N GLY A 50 -8.27 15.34 5.82
CA GLY A 50 -8.96 16.34 5.00
C GLY A 50 -9.17 15.98 3.52
N MET A 51 -8.70 14.82 3.08
CA MET A 51 -8.95 14.32 1.71
C MET A 51 -10.21 13.45 1.69
N ASP A 52 -11.38 14.04 1.88
CA ASP A 52 -12.62 13.31 2.16
C ASP A 52 -13.50 13.11 0.93
N ILE A 53 -13.71 14.16 0.13
CA ILE A 53 -14.70 14.16 -0.96
C ILE A 53 -14.24 13.30 -2.13
N GLY A 54 -13.03 13.54 -2.64
CA GLY A 54 -12.52 12.85 -3.83
C GLY A 54 -12.14 11.38 -3.59
N THR A 55 -12.01 10.99 -2.33
CA THR A 55 -11.61 9.63 -1.93
C THR A 55 -12.77 8.76 -1.48
N ALA A 56 -13.98 9.32 -1.43
CA ALA A 56 -15.16 8.68 -0.85
C ALA A 56 -14.88 8.09 0.54
N LYS A 57 -14.14 8.86 1.38
CA LYS A 57 -13.80 8.43 2.74
C LYS A 57 -15.08 8.27 3.56
N ILE A 58 -15.13 7.19 4.33
CA ILE A 58 -16.25 6.92 5.23
C ILE A 58 -16.31 7.97 6.33
N LYS A 59 -17.50 8.50 6.58
CA LYS A 59 -17.72 9.46 7.66
C LYS A 59 -17.92 8.74 9.00
N PRO A 60 -17.62 9.41 10.14
CA PRO A 60 -17.78 8.81 11.46
C PRO A 60 -19.19 8.25 11.73
N GLU A 61 -20.22 8.95 11.27
CA GLU A 61 -21.61 8.49 11.40
C GLU A 61 -21.93 7.24 10.57
N GLU A 62 -21.23 7.02 9.46
CA GLU A 62 -21.38 5.86 8.59
C GLU A 62 -20.62 4.63 9.10
N MET A 63 -19.64 4.83 9.99
CA MET A 63 -18.86 3.74 10.60
C MET A 63 -19.69 2.88 11.56
N GLU A 64 -20.81 3.37 12.04
CA GLU A 64 -21.76 2.66 12.91
C GLU A 64 -21.08 2.01 14.13
N GLY A 65 -20.08 2.67 14.70
CA GLY A 65 -19.32 2.20 15.86
C GLY A 65 -18.28 1.11 15.56
N ILE A 66 -18.08 0.73 14.31
CA ILE A 66 -17.04 -0.22 13.90
C ILE A 66 -15.71 0.54 13.80
N PRO A 67 -14.66 0.09 14.51
CA PRO A 67 -13.33 0.70 14.39
C PRO A 67 -12.79 0.59 12.97
N HIS A 68 -12.26 1.72 12.47
CA HIS A 68 -11.57 1.81 11.20
C HIS A 68 -10.12 2.27 11.45
N HIS A 69 -9.18 1.53 10.93
CA HIS A 69 -7.75 1.77 11.06
C HIS A 69 -7.16 2.28 9.74
N LEU A 70 -6.07 3.01 9.80
CA LEU A 70 -5.33 3.59 8.70
C LEU A 70 -6.15 4.59 7.85
N ILE A 71 -7.04 5.33 8.52
CA ILE A 71 -7.74 6.49 7.99
C ILE A 71 -7.23 7.72 8.75
N ASP A 72 -6.99 8.84 8.04
CA ASP A 72 -6.57 10.13 8.64
C ASP A 72 -5.31 10.06 9.51
N ILE A 73 -4.33 9.26 9.13
CA ILE A 73 -3.08 9.05 9.89
C ILE A 73 -1.90 9.86 9.38
N ARG A 74 -2.04 10.56 8.25
CA ARG A 74 -1.01 11.39 7.63
C ARG A 74 -1.56 12.74 7.21
N ASP A 75 -0.69 13.74 7.20
CA ASP A 75 -1.00 15.02 6.57
C ASP A 75 -0.67 14.93 5.06
N PRO A 76 -1.34 15.73 4.19
CA PRO A 76 -1.20 15.59 2.73
C PRO A 76 0.23 15.79 2.20
N GLU A 77 1.08 16.49 2.92
CA GLU A 77 2.49 16.73 2.58
C GLU A 77 3.41 15.58 2.99
N GLU A 78 2.95 14.67 3.85
CA GLU A 78 3.74 13.53 4.32
C GLU A 78 3.72 12.40 3.29
N PRO A 79 4.88 11.83 2.94
CA PRO A 79 4.91 10.66 2.07
C PRO A 79 4.30 9.44 2.78
N PHE A 80 3.57 8.62 2.04
CA PHE A 80 3.07 7.35 2.53
C PHE A 80 3.26 6.27 1.46
N ALA A 81 4.19 5.36 1.69
CA ALA A 81 4.60 4.33 0.75
C ALA A 81 3.96 2.97 1.06
N ALA A 82 3.96 2.07 0.07
CA ALA A 82 3.39 0.73 0.21
C ALA A 82 4.09 -0.11 1.30
N GLY A 83 5.40 0.06 1.51
CA GLY A 83 6.12 -0.62 2.60
C GLY A 83 5.66 -0.15 3.98
N GLU A 84 5.40 1.14 4.13
CA GLU A 84 4.84 1.68 5.38
C GLU A 84 3.42 1.19 5.62
N PHE A 85 2.59 1.16 4.57
CA PHE A 85 1.26 0.55 4.67
C PHE A 85 1.35 -0.90 5.13
N GLN A 86 2.19 -1.72 4.51
CA GLN A 86 2.35 -3.13 4.85
C GLN A 86 2.73 -3.32 6.32
N ARG A 87 3.68 -2.54 6.83
CA ARG A 87 4.11 -2.58 8.23
C ARG A 87 2.95 -2.22 9.17
N LEU A 88 2.31 -1.06 8.97
CA LEU A 88 1.22 -0.58 9.82
C LEU A 88 -0.01 -1.50 9.75
N ALA A 89 -0.35 -2.01 8.57
CA ALA A 89 -1.46 -2.94 8.41
C ALA A 89 -1.18 -4.27 9.12
N SER A 90 0.06 -4.77 9.09
CA SER A 90 0.45 -5.97 9.83
C SER A 90 0.34 -5.78 11.34
N GLU A 91 0.78 -4.64 11.88
CA GLU A 91 0.62 -4.28 13.29
C GLU A 91 -0.87 -4.22 13.69
N CYS A 92 -1.72 -3.61 12.85
CA CYS A 92 -3.18 -3.59 13.08
C CYS A 92 -3.78 -5.00 13.07
N ILE A 93 -3.37 -5.86 12.13
CA ILE A 93 -3.86 -7.25 12.04
C ILE A 93 -3.53 -8.02 13.32
N GLU A 94 -2.30 -7.90 13.82
CA GLU A 94 -1.86 -8.58 15.05
C GLU A 94 -2.62 -8.08 16.28
N ASP A 95 -2.77 -6.76 16.43
CA ASP A 95 -3.51 -6.15 17.54
C ASP A 95 -4.99 -6.56 17.53
N ILE A 96 -5.66 -6.47 16.38
CA ILE A 96 -7.08 -6.85 16.24
C ILE A 96 -7.27 -8.34 16.56
N ALA A 97 -6.40 -9.20 16.04
CA ALA A 97 -6.46 -10.64 16.30
C ALA A 97 -6.20 -10.97 17.78
N ALA A 98 -5.24 -10.28 18.44
CA ALA A 98 -4.94 -10.45 19.85
C ALA A 98 -6.15 -10.08 20.75
N ARG A 99 -6.98 -9.12 20.32
CA ARG A 99 -8.23 -8.76 20.98
C ARG A 99 -9.41 -9.70 20.68
N GLY A 100 -9.17 -10.81 19.95
CA GLY A 100 -10.19 -11.80 19.61
C GLY A 100 -11.17 -11.35 18.51
N LYS A 101 -10.81 -10.31 17.74
CA LYS A 101 -11.60 -9.79 16.63
C LYS A 101 -11.00 -10.20 15.28
N LEU A 102 -11.82 -10.15 14.24
CA LEU A 102 -11.37 -10.50 12.88
C LEU A 102 -10.79 -9.27 12.17
N PRO A 103 -9.50 -9.27 11.76
CA PRO A 103 -8.95 -8.21 10.92
C PRO A 103 -9.61 -8.25 9.54
N PHE A 104 -10.05 -7.10 9.04
CA PHE A 104 -10.75 -6.97 7.78
C PHE A 104 -10.19 -5.82 6.94
N VAL A 105 -9.39 -6.13 5.92
CA VAL A 105 -8.85 -5.13 4.98
C VAL A 105 -9.89 -4.82 3.91
N VAL A 106 -10.19 -3.53 3.73
CA VAL A 106 -11.15 -3.03 2.74
C VAL A 106 -10.50 -1.93 1.91
N GLY A 107 -10.38 -2.11 0.60
CA GLY A 107 -9.76 -1.08 -0.23
C GLY A 107 -9.74 -1.37 -1.72
N GLY A 108 -9.04 -0.49 -2.45
CA GLY A 108 -8.92 -0.57 -3.91
C GLY A 108 -7.48 -0.42 -4.41
N THR A 109 -6.51 -0.16 -3.52
CA THR A 109 -5.11 0.00 -3.90
C THR A 109 -4.44 -1.37 -4.02
N GLY A 110 -4.35 -1.89 -5.25
CA GLY A 110 -3.85 -3.24 -5.53
C GLY A 110 -2.49 -3.52 -4.91
N LEU A 111 -1.52 -2.60 -5.08
CA LEU A 111 -0.17 -2.75 -4.52
C LEU A 111 -0.18 -2.92 -2.99
N TYR A 112 -1.07 -2.22 -2.27
CA TYR A 112 -1.21 -2.36 -0.82
C TYR A 112 -1.70 -3.75 -0.42
N ILE A 113 -2.74 -4.20 -1.10
CA ILE A 113 -3.34 -5.52 -0.82
C ILE A 113 -2.36 -6.64 -1.18
N GLU A 114 -1.73 -6.56 -2.35
CA GLU A 114 -0.76 -7.56 -2.79
C GLU A 114 0.46 -7.61 -1.87
N SER A 115 1.01 -6.46 -1.47
CA SER A 115 2.15 -6.42 -0.57
C SER A 115 1.85 -7.09 0.77
N LEU A 116 0.66 -6.87 1.30
CA LEU A 116 0.22 -7.46 2.56
C LEU A 116 0.00 -8.98 2.44
N LEU A 117 -0.60 -9.44 1.34
CA LEU A 117 -0.93 -10.86 1.15
C LEU A 117 0.28 -11.71 0.78
N TYR A 118 1.20 -11.16 0.00
CA TYR A 118 2.36 -11.89 -0.53
C TYR A 118 3.67 -11.56 0.20
N GLY A 119 3.63 -10.63 1.15
CA GLY A 119 4.81 -10.26 1.94
C GLY A 119 5.92 -9.68 1.05
N PHE A 120 5.61 -8.62 0.29
CA PHE A 120 6.62 -8.00 -0.56
C PHE A 120 7.77 -7.47 0.28
N ASP A 121 8.97 -7.74 -0.16
CA ASP A 121 10.17 -7.15 0.40
C ASP A 121 10.37 -5.76 -0.23
N PHE A 122 10.13 -4.73 0.56
CA PHE A 122 10.40 -3.36 0.16
C PHE A 122 11.79 -2.98 0.63
N PRO A 123 12.71 -2.64 -0.28
CA PRO A 123 14.04 -2.21 0.13
C PRO A 123 13.93 -0.98 1.06
N ASP A 124 14.66 -1.01 2.17
CA ASP A 124 14.83 0.13 3.09
C ASP A 124 15.69 1.26 2.47
N ALA A 125 15.63 1.42 1.15
CA ALA A 125 16.31 2.50 0.46
C ALA A 125 15.47 3.79 0.58
N PRO A 126 15.95 4.79 1.33
CA PRO A 126 15.26 6.08 1.39
C PRO A 126 15.12 6.67 0.00
N SER A 127 14.07 7.45 -0.21
CA SER A 127 13.96 8.20 -1.46
C SER A 127 14.95 9.35 -1.46
N ASP A 128 15.77 9.44 -2.51
CA ASP A 128 16.66 10.57 -2.76
C ASP A 128 16.12 11.42 -3.90
N GLU A 129 15.51 12.56 -3.54
CA GLU A 129 14.89 13.45 -4.52
C GLU A 129 15.92 14.07 -5.48
N ARG A 130 17.18 14.22 -5.05
CA ARG A 130 18.25 14.70 -5.91
C ARG A 130 18.55 13.67 -7.00
N ILE A 131 18.73 12.40 -6.63
CA ILE A 131 18.97 11.30 -7.60
C ILE A 131 17.78 11.19 -8.56
N ARG A 132 16.56 11.28 -8.07
CA ARG A 132 15.35 11.24 -8.92
C ARG A 132 15.31 12.37 -9.93
N SER A 133 15.60 13.59 -9.47
CA SER A 133 15.62 14.78 -10.34
C SER A 133 16.70 14.67 -11.42
N GLU A 134 17.91 14.22 -11.05
CA GLU A 134 19.02 14.00 -12.00
C GLU A 134 18.65 12.92 -13.05
N LEU A 135 18.08 11.78 -12.60
CA LEU A 135 17.68 10.70 -13.50
C LEU A 135 16.51 11.10 -14.40
N LYS A 136 15.59 11.92 -13.88
CA LYS A 136 14.49 12.46 -14.68
C LYS A 136 15.01 13.41 -15.76
N ALA A 137 15.88 14.35 -15.40
CA ALA A 137 16.52 15.25 -16.37
C ALA A 137 17.28 14.47 -17.44
N PHE A 138 18.02 13.43 -17.05
CA PHE A 138 18.71 12.54 -18.00
C PHE A 138 17.72 11.84 -18.96
N ALA A 139 16.58 11.37 -18.47
CA ALA A 139 15.56 10.74 -19.29
C ALA A 139 14.91 11.74 -20.26
N ASP A 140 14.69 12.97 -19.82
CA ASP A 140 14.11 14.05 -20.64
C ASP A 140 15.09 14.47 -21.77
N GLU A 141 16.40 14.46 -21.53
CA GLU A 141 17.44 14.84 -22.49
C GLU A 141 17.79 13.69 -23.45
N HIS A 142 17.96 12.47 -22.93
CA HIS A 142 18.52 11.34 -23.69
C HIS A 142 17.50 10.26 -24.05
N GLY A 143 16.29 10.38 -23.54
CA GLY A 143 15.18 9.44 -23.76
C GLY A 143 15.17 8.22 -22.83
N ALA A 144 13.99 7.59 -22.73
CA ALA A 144 13.73 6.44 -21.86
C ALA A 144 14.63 5.23 -22.16
N GLY A 145 15.01 5.03 -23.42
CA GLY A 145 15.92 3.94 -23.82
C GLY A 145 17.32 4.08 -23.22
N ALA A 146 17.87 5.29 -23.20
CA ALA A 146 19.18 5.57 -22.60
C ALA A 146 19.13 5.38 -21.08
N LEU A 147 18.07 5.85 -20.42
CA LEU A 147 17.86 5.61 -18.99
C LEU A 147 17.80 4.11 -18.65
N HIS A 148 17.08 3.34 -19.44
CA HIS A 148 16.97 1.90 -19.27
C HIS A 148 18.31 1.17 -19.54
N ALA A 149 19.12 1.67 -20.48
CA ALA A 149 20.46 1.14 -20.69
C ALA A 149 21.36 1.32 -19.45
N ARG A 150 21.31 2.48 -18.77
CA ARG A 150 21.99 2.69 -17.48
C ARG A 150 21.54 1.70 -16.42
N LEU A 151 20.22 1.42 -16.35
CA LEU A 151 19.71 0.42 -15.41
C LEU A 151 20.30 -0.96 -15.72
N ARG A 152 20.41 -1.33 -16.99
CA ARG A 152 20.97 -2.63 -17.40
C ARG A 152 22.43 -2.82 -16.96
N GLU A 153 23.19 -1.73 -16.86
CA GLU A 153 24.59 -1.77 -16.42
C GLU A 153 24.73 -2.02 -14.92
N VAL A 154 23.82 -1.46 -14.10
CA VAL A 154 23.91 -1.53 -12.63
C VAL A 154 23.01 -2.60 -12.03
N ASP A 155 21.84 -2.86 -12.63
CA ASP A 155 20.89 -3.90 -12.21
C ASP A 155 20.25 -4.58 -13.43
N PRO A 156 20.96 -5.56 -14.04
CA PRO A 156 20.44 -6.30 -15.20
C PRO A 156 19.13 -7.04 -14.90
N ALA A 157 18.94 -7.49 -13.65
CA ALA A 157 17.75 -8.24 -13.25
C ALA A 157 16.49 -7.37 -13.27
N SER A 158 16.57 -6.17 -12.72
CA SER A 158 15.48 -5.19 -12.82
C SER A 158 15.26 -4.70 -14.25
N ALA A 159 16.32 -4.47 -14.99
CA ALA A 159 16.20 -4.06 -16.40
C ALA A 159 15.47 -5.11 -17.26
N ALA A 160 15.69 -6.40 -17.02
CA ALA A 160 14.99 -7.48 -17.73
C ALA A 160 13.47 -7.53 -17.45
N ARG A 161 13.02 -7.00 -16.30
CA ARG A 161 11.61 -7.02 -15.88
C ARG A 161 10.87 -5.74 -16.22
N LEU A 162 11.58 -4.62 -16.37
CA LEU A 162 10.99 -3.30 -16.58
C LEU A 162 11.01 -2.91 -18.04
N HIS A 163 9.86 -2.42 -18.54
CA HIS A 163 9.81 -1.87 -19.88
C HIS A 163 10.51 -0.50 -19.93
N PRO A 164 11.32 -0.17 -20.96
CA PRO A 164 12.01 1.12 -21.07
C PRO A 164 11.09 2.35 -20.90
N ASN A 165 9.87 2.29 -21.41
CA ASN A 165 8.89 3.38 -21.32
C ASN A 165 8.29 3.56 -19.91
N ASP A 166 8.51 2.65 -18.98
CA ASP A 166 8.11 2.81 -17.57
C ASP A 166 9.18 3.60 -16.80
N VAL A 167 9.38 4.84 -17.25
CA VAL A 167 10.43 5.74 -16.74
C VAL A 167 10.41 5.86 -15.21
N LYS A 168 9.22 5.93 -14.61
CA LYS A 168 9.09 6.04 -13.14
C LYS A 168 9.67 4.83 -12.42
N ARG A 169 9.37 3.62 -12.89
CA ARG A 169 9.91 2.38 -12.28
C ARG A 169 11.39 2.21 -12.58
N VAL A 170 11.85 2.60 -13.75
CA VAL A 170 13.28 2.59 -14.11
C VAL A 170 14.07 3.56 -13.23
N ILE A 171 13.57 4.78 -12.99
CA ILE A 171 14.17 5.75 -12.05
C ILE A 171 14.25 5.15 -10.63
N ARG A 172 13.17 4.54 -10.15
CA ARG A 172 13.17 3.94 -8.81
C ARG A 172 14.17 2.79 -8.67
N ALA A 173 14.28 1.93 -9.68
CA ALA A 173 15.27 0.86 -9.68
C ALA A 173 16.71 1.40 -9.68
N LEU A 174 17.00 2.42 -10.47
CA LEU A 174 18.30 3.10 -10.46
C LEU A 174 18.60 3.78 -9.13
N GLU A 175 17.63 4.46 -8.55
CA GLU A 175 17.77 5.10 -7.23
C GLU A 175 18.17 4.08 -6.14
N ILE A 176 17.51 2.92 -6.12
CA ILE A 176 17.83 1.83 -5.19
C ILE A 176 19.24 1.29 -5.47
N ALA A 177 19.55 0.97 -6.71
CA ALA A 177 20.85 0.42 -7.08
C ALA A 177 22.02 1.37 -6.77
N LEU A 178 21.83 2.68 -6.93
CA LEU A 178 22.83 3.70 -6.64
C LEU A 178 22.91 4.06 -5.15
N GLY A 179 21.83 3.87 -4.39
CA GLY A 179 21.78 4.18 -2.95
C GLY A 179 22.20 3.03 -2.03
N THR A 180 22.27 1.79 -2.55
CA THR A 180 22.65 0.58 -1.78
C THR A 180 24.03 0.02 -2.14
N GLY A 181 24.75 0.68 -3.06
CA GLY A 181 26.11 0.30 -3.51
C GLY A 181 27.23 0.78 -2.61
#